data_cea688e1911e16856b9ab8219c728cc5
#
_entry.id   cea688e1911e16856b9ab8219c728cc5
#
_cell.length_a   1.000
_cell.length_b   1.000
_cell.length_c   1.000
_cell.angle_alpha   90.00
_cell.angle_beta   90.00
_cell.angle_gamma   90.00
#
_symmetry.space_group_name_H-M   'P 1'
#
loop_
_entity.id
_entity.type
_entity.pdbx_description
1 polymer ?
#
loop_
_entity_poly.entity_id
_entity_poly.type
_entity_poly.pdbx_seq_one_letter_code
_entity_poly.pdbx_strand_id
1 'polypeptide(L)'
;MDLGLQDKHAIVTGGSRGIGKAIARELAREGADVAIVARNKADLEATARELAAETNRRIVPLAADVTSKEQVDRMVAEAAQQLGGLHILVNSGSAPGGSATATGPIETVIDEDLLQDFNVKYVGALRCSRAVIPFMKTEGWGRIINISGGTPATPAISAAAPAMPAWCT
;
A
#
# COMPACT_ATOMS: atom_id res chain seq x y z
N MET A 1 5.65 -5.01 -23.86
CA MET A 1 6.68 -3.95 -23.57
C MET A 1 7.43 -4.44 -22.35
N ASP A 2 8.74 -4.45 -22.37
CA ASP A 2 9.50 -4.77 -21.15
C ASP A 2 9.49 -3.55 -20.23
N LEU A 3 8.93 -3.70 -19.03
CA LEU A 3 8.84 -2.66 -18.02
C LEU A 3 10.04 -2.66 -17.06
N GLY A 4 10.99 -3.60 -17.23
CA GLY A 4 12.16 -3.76 -16.36
C GLY A 4 11.80 -4.17 -14.93
N LEU A 5 10.66 -4.86 -14.74
CA LEU A 5 10.18 -5.28 -13.42
C LEU A 5 10.55 -6.73 -13.07
N GLN A 6 11.16 -7.44 -14.01
CA GLN A 6 11.65 -8.80 -13.78
C GLN A 6 12.59 -8.82 -12.57
N ASP A 7 12.30 -9.71 -11.62
CA ASP A 7 13.06 -9.92 -10.38
C ASP A 7 13.13 -8.69 -9.45
N LYS A 8 12.22 -7.73 -9.61
CA LYS A 8 12.00 -6.67 -8.63
C LYS A 8 11.15 -7.17 -7.47
N HIS A 9 11.33 -6.55 -6.31
CA HIS A 9 10.64 -6.90 -5.08
C HIS A 9 9.73 -5.74 -4.66
N ALA A 10 8.46 -6.02 -4.49
CA ALA A 10 7.45 -5.01 -4.20
C ALA A 10 6.73 -5.26 -2.88
N ILE A 11 6.34 -4.18 -2.20
CA ILE A 11 5.34 -4.20 -1.12
C ILE A 11 4.09 -3.48 -1.63
N VAL A 12 2.91 -4.10 -1.45
CA VAL A 12 1.62 -3.48 -1.76
C VAL A 12 0.74 -3.48 -0.51
N THR A 13 0.53 -2.30 0.10
CA THR A 13 -0.42 -2.17 1.21
C THR A 13 -1.85 -2.18 0.69
N GLY A 14 -2.78 -2.76 1.45
CA GLY A 14 -4.15 -3.00 0.97
C GLY A 14 -4.24 -4.09 -0.09
N GLY A 15 -3.23 -4.98 -0.18
CA GLY A 15 -3.06 -5.97 -1.24
C GLY A 15 -4.01 -7.17 -1.18
N SER A 16 -4.87 -7.31 -0.15
CA SER A 16 -5.77 -8.47 -0.02
C SER A 16 -7.00 -8.40 -0.93
N ARG A 17 -7.37 -7.23 -1.46
CA ARG A 17 -8.57 -7.05 -2.31
C ARG A 17 -8.50 -5.76 -3.14
N GLY A 18 -9.50 -5.60 -4.03
CA GLY A 18 -9.71 -4.37 -4.80
C GLY A 18 -8.51 -3.93 -5.61
N ILE A 19 -8.23 -2.63 -5.58
CA ILE A 19 -7.16 -1.99 -6.36
C ILE A 19 -5.79 -2.54 -5.95
N GLY A 20 -5.50 -2.68 -4.65
CA GLY A 20 -4.22 -3.20 -4.18
C GLY A 20 -3.94 -4.63 -4.66
N LYS A 21 -4.96 -5.52 -4.62
CA LYS A 21 -4.84 -6.87 -5.17
C LYS A 21 -4.59 -6.86 -6.69
N ALA A 22 -5.29 -5.99 -7.42
CA ALA A 22 -5.10 -5.86 -8.87
C ALA A 22 -3.67 -5.38 -9.19
N ILE A 23 -3.16 -4.38 -8.47
CA ILE A 23 -1.79 -3.90 -8.63
C ILE A 23 -0.76 -5.01 -8.31
N ALA A 24 -0.95 -5.75 -7.21
CA ALA A 24 -0.08 -6.86 -6.84
C ALA A 24 -0.04 -7.94 -7.94
N ARG A 25 -1.20 -8.25 -8.55
CA ARG A 25 -1.32 -9.17 -9.69
C ARG A 25 -0.50 -8.70 -10.89
N GLU A 26 -0.67 -7.45 -11.30
CA GLU A 26 0.03 -6.94 -12.48
C GLU A 26 1.54 -6.84 -12.24
N LEU A 27 1.99 -6.39 -11.06
CA LEU A 27 3.42 -6.43 -10.71
C LEU A 27 4.00 -7.85 -10.80
N ALA A 28 3.25 -8.83 -10.30
CA ALA A 28 3.68 -10.22 -10.36
C ALA A 28 3.68 -10.78 -11.81
N ARG A 29 2.71 -10.41 -12.64
CA ARG A 29 2.69 -10.77 -14.08
C ARG A 29 3.88 -10.20 -14.84
N GLU A 30 4.34 -9.02 -14.45
CA GLU A 30 5.53 -8.37 -15.01
C GLU A 30 6.85 -8.90 -14.40
N GLY A 31 6.78 -9.98 -13.60
CA GLY A 31 7.95 -10.69 -13.09
C GLY A 31 8.47 -10.23 -11.73
N ALA A 32 7.73 -9.39 -11.01
CA ALA A 32 8.11 -9.02 -9.65
C ALA A 32 7.67 -10.07 -8.62
N ASP A 33 8.43 -10.21 -7.54
CA ASP A 33 7.98 -10.88 -6.31
C ASP A 33 7.32 -9.86 -5.39
N VAL A 34 6.17 -10.21 -4.78
CA VAL A 34 5.31 -9.20 -4.14
C VAL A 34 4.94 -9.59 -2.71
N ALA A 35 5.23 -8.74 -1.74
CA ALA A 35 4.62 -8.80 -0.41
C ALA A 35 3.29 -8.03 -0.41
N ILE A 36 2.20 -8.69 -0.09
CA ILE A 36 0.88 -8.08 0.08
C ILE A 36 0.60 -7.87 1.56
N VAL A 37 0.11 -6.68 1.90
CA VAL A 37 -0.06 -6.25 3.29
C VAL A 37 -1.51 -5.84 3.56
N ALA A 38 -2.11 -6.37 4.61
CA ALA A 38 -3.40 -5.95 5.15
C ALA A 38 -3.55 -6.43 6.60
N ARG A 39 -4.66 -6.08 7.27
CA ARG A 39 -4.90 -6.46 8.67
C ARG A 39 -5.43 -7.89 8.81
N ASN A 40 -6.26 -8.36 7.87
CA ASN A 40 -6.85 -9.70 7.93
C ASN A 40 -5.91 -10.74 7.32
N LYS A 41 -5.35 -11.58 8.19
CA LYS A 41 -4.41 -12.64 7.80
C LYS A 41 -5.03 -13.69 6.88
N ALA A 42 -6.27 -14.12 7.14
CA ALA A 42 -6.94 -15.15 6.35
C ALA A 42 -7.17 -14.68 4.90
N ASP A 43 -7.64 -13.44 4.71
CA ASP A 43 -7.83 -12.84 3.39
C ASP A 43 -6.49 -12.71 2.63
N LEU A 44 -5.42 -12.33 3.34
CA LEU A 44 -4.08 -12.23 2.76
C LEU A 44 -3.57 -13.58 2.28
N GLU A 45 -3.67 -14.62 3.11
CA GLU A 45 -3.21 -15.98 2.76
C GLU A 45 -3.99 -16.55 1.58
N ALA A 46 -5.31 -16.33 1.52
CA ALA A 46 -6.13 -16.73 0.39
C ALA A 46 -5.70 -16.01 -0.90
N THR A 47 -5.53 -14.69 -0.82
CA THR A 47 -5.09 -13.87 -1.95
C THR A 47 -3.68 -14.23 -2.41
N ALA A 48 -2.75 -14.49 -1.48
CA ALA A 48 -1.40 -14.88 -1.82
C ALA A 48 -1.34 -16.20 -2.60
N ARG A 49 -2.11 -17.22 -2.15
CA ARG A 49 -2.22 -18.50 -2.88
C ARG A 49 -2.79 -18.31 -4.28
N GLU A 50 -3.86 -17.51 -4.41
CA GLU A 50 -4.48 -17.23 -5.71
C GLU A 50 -3.47 -16.56 -6.66
N LEU A 51 -2.84 -15.48 -6.25
CA LEU A 51 -1.90 -14.74 -7.08
C LEU A 51 -0.64 -15.54 -7.41
N ALA A 52 -0.11 -16.33 -6.47
CA ALA A 52 1.03 -17.19 -6.73
C ALA A 52 0.70 -18.28 -7.76
N ALA A 53 -0.47 -18.90 -7.68
CA ALA A 53 -0.92 -19.89 -8.66
C ALA A 53 -1.14 -19.28 -10.06
N GLU A 54 -1.64 -18.04 -10.13
CA GLU A 54 -1.90 -17.34 -11.38
C GLU A 54 -0.62 -16.85 -12.07
N THR A 55 0.36 -16.37 -11.30
CA THR A 55 1.54 -15.67 -11.86
C THR A 55 2.83 -16.45 -11.81
N ASN A 56 2.84 -17.56 -11.09
CA ASN A 56 4.04 -18.35 -10.79
C ASN A 56 5.17 -17.52 -10.13
N ARG A 57 4.80 -16.43 -9.40
CA ARG A 57 5.73 -15.59 -8.65
C ARG A 57 5.56 -15.80 -7.16
N ARG A 58 6.56 -15.37 -6.39
CA ARG A 58 6.51 -15.41 -4.94
C ARG A 58 5.59 -14.30 -4.44
N ILE A 59 4.52 -14.68 -3.74
CA ILE A 59 3.60 -13.74 -3.10
C ILE A 59 3.64 -13.99 -1.59
N VAL A 60 4.09 -12.98 -0.84
CA VAL A 60 4.28 -13.06 0.61
C VAL A 60 3.13 -12.34 1.33
N PRO A 61 2.29 -13.04 2.09
CA PRO A 61 1.22 -12.41 2.87
C PRO A 61 1.76 -11.91 4.22
N LEU A 62 1.70 -10.60 4.48
CA LEU A 62 2.17 -9.99 5.73
C LEU A 62 1.03 -9.24 6.43
N ALA A 63 0.65 -9.69 7.61
CA ALA A 63 -0.37 -9.02 8.40
C ALA A 63 0.22 -7.83 9.16
N ALA A 64 -0.25 -6.62 8.86
CA ALA A 64 0.14 -5.42 9.58
C ALA A 64 -0.92 -4.32 9.51
N ASP A 65 -0.98 -3.51 10.57
CA ASP A 65 -1.73 -2.27 10.59
C ASP A 65 -0.76 -1.10 10.33
N VAL A 66 -0.99 -0.37 9.26
CA VAL A 66 -0.15 0.79 8.86
C VAL A 66 -0.25 1.97 9.83
N THR A 67 -1.22 1.94 10.75
CA THR A 67 -1.34 2.94 11.82
C THR A 67 -0.35 2.71 12.97
N SER A 68 0.24 1.49 13.09
CA SER A 68 1.28 1.16 14.06
C SER A 68 2.66 1.19 13.41
N LYS A 69 3.51 2.09 13.92
CA LYS A 69 4.91 2.18 13.47
C LYS A 69 5.67 0.87 13.66
N GLU A 70 5.50 0.22 14.79
CA GLU A 70 6.20 -1.01 15.16
C GLU A 70 5.81 -2.17 14.25
N GLN A 71 4.52 -2.25 13.85
CA GLN A 71 4.06 -3.25 12.90
C GLN A 71 4.59 -2.98 11.50
N VAL A 72 4.63 -1.72 11.09
CA VAL A 72 5.20 -1.32 9.79
C VAL A 72 6.68 -1.67 9.72
N ASP A 73 7.46 -1.32 10.74
CA ASP A 73 8.92 -1.59 10.75
C ASP A 73 9.19 -3.10 10.67
N ARG A 74 8.45 -3.92 11.43
CA ARG A 74 8.57 -5.38 11.37
C ARG A 74 8.16 -5.94 10.01
N MET A 75 7.03 -5.50 9.47
CA MET A 75 6.52 -5.94 8.17
C MET A 75 7.49 -5.63 7.05
N VAL A 76 8.08 -4.44 7.03
CA VAL A 76 9.07 -4.05 6.00
C VAL A 76 10.35 -4.88 6.12
N ALA A 77 10.86 -5.10 7.34
CA ALA A 77 12.04 -5.93 7.56
C ALA A 77 11.79 -7.40 7.15
N GLU A 78 10.61 -7.94 7.47
CA GLU A 78 10.20 -9.29 7.08
C GLU A 78 10.03 -9.40 5.57
N ALA A 79 9.42 -8.43 4.90
CA ALA A 79 9.31 -8.39 3.45
C ALA A 79 10.69 -8.40 2.80
N ALA A 80 11.61 -7.54 3.26
CA ALA A 80 12.97 -7.49 2.73
C ALA A 80 13.72 -8.81 2.89
N GLN A 81 13.56 -9.46 4.04
CA GLN A 81 14.18 -10.76 4.31
C GLN A 81 13.62 -11.87 3.41
N GLN A 82 12.29 -11.94 3.29
CA GLN A 82 11.64 -13.00 2.51
C GLN A 82 11.81 -12.81 0.99
N LEU A 83 11.85 -11.57 0.51
CA LEU A 83 12.01 -11.28 -0.92
C LEU A 83 13.47 -11.17 -1.36
N GLY A 84 14.38 -10.82 -0.45
CA GLY A 84 15.80 -10.63 -0.76
C GLY A 84 16.19 -9.19 -1.07
N GLY A 85 15.34 -8.22 -0.76
CA GLY A 85 15.53 -6.78 -0.99
C GLY A 85 14.21 -6.07 -1.22
N LEU A 86 14.22 -4.75 -1.43
CA LEU A 86 13.00 -3.97 -1.70
C LEU A 86 13.26 -2.90 -2.76
N HIS A 87 12.40 -2.86 -3.75
CA HIS A 87 12.50 -1.97 -4.91
C HIS A 87 11.27 -1.09 -5.09
N ILE A 88 10.08 -1.60 -4.78
CA ILE A 88 8.81 -0.92 -5.06
C ILE A 88 7.94 -0.92 -3.79
N LEU A 89 7.38 0.23 -3.46
CA LEU A 89 6.31 0.35 -2.49
C LEU A 89 5.07 0.94 -3.15
N VAL A 90 3.94 0.25 -3.00
CA VAL A 90 2.64 0.80 -3.39
C VAL A 90 1.78 0.99 -2.14
N ASN A 91 1.51 2.23 -1.78
CA ASN A 91 0.59 2.59 -0.72
C ASN A 91 -0.83 2.65 -1.28
N SER A 92 -1.60 1.56 -1.07
CA SER A 92 -3.00 1.44 -1.49
C SER A 92 -3.94 1.08 -0.33
N GLY A 93 -3.43 1.12 0.90
CA GLY A 93 -4.21 0.83 2.10
C GLY A 93 -5.27 1.92 2.36
N SER A 94 -6.54 1.52 2.39
CA SER A 94 -7.64 2.38 2.84
C SER A 94 -8.75 1.53 3.45
N ALA A 95 -9.65 2.16 4.21
CA ALA A 95 -10.91 1.52 4.56
C ALA A 95 -11.76 1.35 3.30
N PRO A 96 -12.49 0.21 3.13
CA PRO A 96 -13.39 0.03 1.99
C PRO A 96 -14.47 1.11 1.97
N GLY A 97 -14.63 1.75 0.82
CA GLY A 97 -15.64 2.80 0.62
C GLY A 97 -15.34 4.13 1.31
N GLY A 98 -14.22 4.22 2.03
CA GLY A 98 -13.96 5.35 2.92
C GLY A 98 -14.86 5.33 4.16
N SER A 99 -14.66 6.27 5.08
CA SER A 99 -15.64 6.54 6.13
C SER A 99 -16.59 7.63 5.63
N ALA A 100 -17.90 7.36 5.57
CA ALA A 100 -18.90 8.37 5.19
C ALA A 100 -18.85 9.58 6.14
N THR A 101 -18.49 9.35 7.39
CA THR A 101 -18.32 10.37 8.42
C THR A 101 -16.96 11.07 8.39
N ALA A 102 -16.00 10.59 7.60
CA ALA A 102 -14.72 11.27 7.34
C ALA A 102 -14.73 12.07 6.03
N THR A 103 -15.61 11.72 5.07
CA THR A 103 -15.58 12.27 3.70
C THR A 103 -16.94 12.74 3.19
N GLY A 104 -17.96 12.75 4.04
CA GLY A 104 -19.32 13.21 3.74
C GLY A 104 -19.48 14.73 3.75
N PRO A 105 -20.74 15.23 3.71
CA PRO A 105 -21.04 16.63 3.92
C PRO A 105 -20.43 17.12 5.24
N ILE A 106 -19.96 18.37 5.24
CA ILE A 106 -19.22 18.93 6.39
C ILE A 106 -20.00 18.84 7.72
N GLU A 107 -21.32 18.91 7.64
CA GLU A 107 -22.21 18.83 8.79
C GLU A 107 -22.24 17.43 9.43
N THR A 108 -21.80 16.42 8.71
CA THR A 108 -21.80 15.00 9.13
C THR A 108 -20.40 14.46 9.43
N VAL A 109 -19.38 15.27 9.24
CA VAL A 109 -17.99 14.86 9.52
C VAL A 109 -17.79 14.72 11.03
N ILE A 110 -17.20 13.60 11.41
CA ILE A 110 -16.78 13.29 12.78
C ILE A 110 -15.26 13.40 12.86
N ASP A 111 -14.75 14.22 13.77
CA ASP A 111 -13.33 14.53 13.89
C ASP A 111 -12.47 13.26 14.08
N GLU A 112 -12.92 12.34 14.93
CA GLU A 112 -12.22 11.07 15.19
C GLU A 112 -12.10 10.19 13.94
N ASP A 113 -13.16 10.12 13.14
CA ASP A 113 -13.18 9.35 11.90
C ASP A 113 -12.28 9.99 10.85
N LEU A 114 -12.28 11.33 10.74
CA LEU A 114 -11.40 12.09 9.87
C LEU A 114 -9.92 11.87 10.26
N LEU A 115 -9.60 11.98 11.54
CA LEU A 115 -8.24 11.73 12.05
C LEU A 115 -7.80 10.30 11.83
N GLN A 116 -8.68 9.33 12.02
CA GLN A 116 -8.40 7.92 11.75
C GLN A 116 -8.15 7.67 10.26
N ASP A 117 -8.97 8.22 9.38
CA ASP A 117 -8.78 8.09 7.93
C ASP A 117 -7.47 8.72 7.47
N PHE A 118 -7.14 9.90 7.99
CA PHE A 118 -5.85 10.56 7.77
C PHE A 118 -4.66 9.72 8.29
N ASN A 119 -4.80 9.11 9.47
CA ASN A 119 -3.76 8.26 10.05
C ASN A 119 -3.49 7.01 9.18
N VAL A 120 -4.52 6.42 8.60
CA VAL A 120 -4.37 5.27 7.70
C VAL A 120 -3.76 5.69 6.36
N LYS A 121 -4.38 6.67 5.68
CA LYS A 121 -4.05 7.00 4.29
C LYS A 121 -2.78 7.82 4.15
N TYR A 122 -2.57 8.79 5.04
CA TYR A 122 -1.45 9.72 4.95
C TYR A 122 -0.28 9.29 5.83
N VAL A 123 -0.52 9.20 7.13
CA VAL A 123 0.55 8.87 8.08
C VAL A 123 1.03 7.43 7.91
N GLY A 124 0.11 6.50 7.57
CA GLY A 124 0.46 5.11 7.25
C GLY A 124 1.36 5.02 6.02
N ALA A 125 1.03 5.73 4.94
CA ALA A 125 1.87 5.79 3.74
C ALA A 125 3.25 6.40 4.06
N LEU A 126 3.30 7.45 4.88
CA LEU A 126 4.56 8.06 5.34
C LEU A 126 5.42 7.07 6.15
N ARG A 127 4.81 6.30 7.07
CA ARG A 127 5.52 5.26 7.84
C ARG A 127 6.12 4.20 6.94
N CYS A 128 5.31 3.64 6.02
CA CYS A 128 5.77 2.63 5.05
C CYS A 128 6.90 3.20 4.17
N SER A 129 6.74 4.40 3.64
CA SER A 129 7.77 5.05 2.82
C SER A 129 9.07 5.23 3.57
N ARG A 130 9.01 5.72 4.81
CA ARG A 130 10.20 5.89 5.66
C ARG A 130 10.90 4.57 5.94
N ALA A 131 10.15 3.50 6.17
CA ALA A 131 10.70 2.20 6.52
C ALA A 131 11.37 1.51 5.31
N VAL A 132 10.89 1.71 4.06
CA VAL A 132 11.47 1.06 2.87
C VAL A 132 12.69 1.79 2.31
N ILE A 133 12.81 3.10 2.53
CA ILE A 133 13.89 3.92 1.95
C ILE A 133 15.30 3.36 2.23
N PRO A 134 15.66 2.89 3.44
CA PRO A 134 16.98 2.32 3.68
C PRO A 134 17.30 1.14 2.75
N PHE A 135 16.34 0.23 2.54
CA PHE A 135 16.49 -0.92 1.65
C PHE A 135 16.65 -0.48 0.19
N MET A 136 15.80 0.44 -0.29
CA MET A 136 15.91 0.98 -1.64
C MET A 136 17.24 1.68 -1.91
N LYS A 137 17.81 2.36 -0.89
CA LYS A 137 19.13 2.97 -0.98
C LYS A 137 20.23 1.93 -1.14
N THR A 138 20.13 0.79 -0.43
CA THR A 138 21.08 -0.32 -0.57
C THR A 138 21.05 -0.91 -1.98
N GLU A 139 19.86 -1.05 -2.56
CA GLU A 139 19.67 -1.53 -3.93
C GLU A 139 20.06 -0.50 -5.02
N GLY A 140 20.29 0.77 -4.64
CA GLY A 140 20.56 1.86 -5.57
C GLY A 140 19.37 2.21 -6.48
N TRP A 141 18.18 1.63 -6.23
CA TRP A 141 16.98 1.83 -7.03
C TRP A 141 15.72 1.67 -6.17
N GLY A 142 14.71 2.50 -6.41
CA GLY A 142 13.42 2.41 -5.73
C GLY A 142 12.32 3.25 -6.37
N ARG A 143 11.08 2.82 -6.19
CA ARG A 143 9.87 3.56 -6.58
C ARG A 143 8.84 3.49 -5.45
N ILE A 144 8.31 4.64 -5.06
CA ILE A 144 7.21 4.75 -4.11
C ILE A 144 6.00 5.33 -4.84
N ILE A 145 4.90 4.59 -4.82
CA ILE A 145 3.65 4.94 -5.50
C ILE A 145 2.57 5.09 -4.45
N ASN A 146 1.90 6.22 -4.42
CA ASN A 146 0.77 6.46 -3.54
C ASN A 146 -0.51 6.49 -4.36
N ILE A 147 -1.45 5.59 -4.05
CA ILE A 147 -2.76 5.57 -4.71
C ILE A 147 -3.64 6.61 -4.03
N SER A 148 -4.01 7.63 -4.79
CA SER A 148 -4.94 8.65 -4.33
C SER A 148 -6.29 8.47 -5.01
N GLY A 149 -7.38 8.71 -4.27
CA GLY A 149 -8.73 8.79 -4.81
C GLY A 149 -9.12 10.25 -4.92
N GLY A 150 -9.69 10.66 -6.04
CA GLY A 150 -10.33 11.96 -6.20
C GLY A 150 -11.72 11.75 -6.73
N THR A 151 -12.74 12.36 -6.12
CA THR A 151 -14.04 12.56 -6.76
C THR A 151 -14.01 13.92 -7.46
N PRO A 152 -14.14 13.96 -8.79
CA PRO A 152 -14.35 15.23 -9.45
C PRO A 152 -15.68 15.81 -8.97
N ALA A 153 -15.66 17.02 -8.47
CA ALA A 153 -16.83 17.91 -8.32
C ALA A 153 -17.90 17.58 -7.28
N THR A 154 -17.55 17.11 -6.09
CA THR A 154 -18.41 17.36 -4.93
C THR A 154 -17.70 18.33 -3.99
N PRO A 155 -18.35 19.40 -3.48
CA PRO A 155 -17.80 20.26 -2.44
C PRO A 155 -17.90 19.53 -1.09
N ALA A 156 -17.21 18.41 -0.98
CA ALA A 156 -17.01 17.67 0.26
C ALA A 156 -15.56 17.88 0.67
N ILE A 157 -15.32 18.08 1.95
CA ILE A 157 -13.97 17.95 2.48
C ILE A 157 -13.61 16.48 2.28
N SER A 158 -12.92 16.22 1.17
CA SER A 158 -12.35 14.92 0.95
C SER A 158 -11.03 14.87 1.71
N ALA A 159 -10.88 13.93 2.64
CA ALA A 159 -9.56 13.47 3.09
C ALA A 159 -8.82 12.72 1.96
N ALA A 160 -9.33 12.77 0.73
CA ALA A 160 -8.56 12.50 -0.45
C ALA A 160 -7.34 13.41 -0.38
N ALA A 161 -6.18 12.80 -0.30
CA ALA A 161 -4.91 13.41 0.02
C ALA A 161 -4.81 14.84 -0.51
N PRO A 162 -4.44 15.82 0.31
CA PRO A 162 -4.01 17.09 -0.23
C PRO A 162 -2.96 16.78 -1.30
N ALA A 163 -3.03 17.48 -2.43
CA ALA A 163 -2.06 17.32 -3.49
C ALA A 163 -0.67 17.18 -2.86
N MET A 164 0.00 16.07 -3.14
CA MET A 164 1.31 15.80 -2.57
C MET A 164 2.19 17.04 -2.82
N PRO A 165 2.85 17.58 -1.81
CA PRO A 165 3.71 18.72 -2.03
C PRO A 165 4.77 18.36 -3.07
N ALA A 166 5.17 19.34 -3.88
CA ALA A 166 6.03 19.17 -5.06
C ALA A 166 7.40 18.47 -4.82
N TRP A 167 7.75 18.19 -3.56
CA TRP A 167 8.95 17.43 -3.21
C TRP A 167 8.74 15.89 -3.23
N CYS A 168 7.55 15.41 -3.59
CA CYS A 168 7.24 13.98 -3.73
C CYS A 168 7.25 13.49 -5.20
N THR A 169 7.68 14.31 -6.13
CA THR A 169 7.88 13.93 -7.54
C THR A 169 9.31 13.50 -7.80
#